data_9733996f99067bc7f35645fd32319202
#
_entry.id   9733996f99067bc7f35645fd32319202
#
_cell.length_a   1.000
_cell.length_b   1.000
_cell.length_c   1.000
_cell.angle_alpha   90.00
_cell.angle_beta   90.00
_cell.angle_gamma   90.00
#
_symmetry.space_group_name_H-M   'P 1'
#
loop_
_entity.id
_entity.type
_entity.pdbx_description
1 polymer ?
#
loop_
_entity_poly.entity_id
_entity_poly.type
_entity_poly.pdbx_seq_one_letter_code
_entity_poly.pdbx_strand_id
1 'polypeptide(L)'
;MRKRNPIVVSVLTGVALLVLNSAFAEEGIQSQTRQDLKAAMQNETLATLKYMAFAQHARKEGKVALAEILEQTAKSEQRHFGEAARMYGLVSEDWHNLANAIVGEYAEFNQTYTQMAERAETAGDKDVAKTFREIAAEEAKHHQDFKAAVSKSLKPD
;
A
#
# COMPACT_ATOMS: atom_id res chain seq x y z
N MET A 1 79.46 21.16 25.82
CA MET A 1 78.51 21.88 24.97
C MET A 1 77.27 20.97 24.74
N ARG A 2 76.15 21.23 25.45
CA ARG A 2 74.92 20.48 25.37
C ARG A 2 73.97 21.24 24.51
N LYS A 3 73.59 20.67 23.33
CA LYS A 3 72.57 21.23 22.40
C LYS A 3 71.19 20.99 22.97
N ARG A 4 70.46 22.04 23.22
CA ARG A 4 69.05 22.01 23.63
C ARG A 4 68.23 21.89 22.36
N ASN A 5 67.42 20.84 22.24
CA ASN A 5 66.38 20.74 21.20
C ASN A 5 65.16 21.56 21.63
N PRO A 6 64.55 22.32 20.77
CA PRO A 6 63.29 23.00 21.07
C PRO A 6 62.13 22.01 21.00
N ILE A 7 61.31 22.02 22.04
CA ILE A 7 60.05 21.33 22.12
C ILE A 7 59.03 22.10 21.24
N VAL A 8 58.59 21.47 20.16
CA VAL A 8 57.48 21.97 19.36
C VAL A 8 56.20 21.53 20.07
N VAL A 9 55.48 22.49 20.66
CA VAL A 9 54.15 22.27 21.22
C VAL A 9 53.16 22.41 20.07
N SER A 10 52.67 21.26 19.56
CA SER A 10 51.54 21.26 18.64
C SER A 10 50.23 21.48 19.41
N VAL A 11 49.65 22.65 19.26
CA VAL A 11 48.30 22.94 19.70
C VAL A 11 47.33 22.36 18.70
N LEU A 12 46.80 21.19 19.00
CA LEU A 12 45.63 20.61 18.29
C LEU A 12 44.38 21.31 18.80
N THR A 13 43.95 22.34 18.08
CA THR A 13 42.61 22.89 18.22
C THR A 13 41.61 21.89 17.67
N GLY A 14 41.07 21.06 18.55
CA GLY A 14 39.93 20.22 18.24
C GLY A 14 38.68 21.05 18.05
N VAL A 15 38.32 21.29 16.79
CA VAL A 15 36.97 21.78 16.44
C VAL A 15 36.03 20.61 16.63
N ALA A 16 35.38 20.55 17.79
CA ALA A 16 34.25 19.65 18.01
C ALA A 16 33.09 20.16 17.17
N LEU A 17 32.91 19.54 16.00
CA LEU A 17 31.70 19.69 15.19
C LEU A 17 30.55 19.04 15.95
N LEU A 18 29.86 19.84 16.78
CA LEU A 18 28.55 19.47 17.31
C LEU A 18 27.59 19.37 16.12
N VAL A 19 27.47 18.17 15.56
CA VAL A 19 26.35 17.82 14.71
C VAL A 19 25.13 17.80 15.63
N LEU A 20 24.44 18.93 15.70
CA LEU A 20 23.08 19.01 16.18
C LEU A 20 22.24 18.19 15.19
N ASN A 21 22.12 16.89 15.44
CA ASN A 21 21.01 16.09 14.95
C ASN A 21 19.76 16.67 15.61
N SER A 22 19.23 17.77 15.06
CA SER A 22 17.84 18.10 15.20
C SER A 22 17.09 17.03 14.40
N ALA A 23 16.91 15.86 15.04
CA ALA A 23 15.83 14.97 14.70
C ALA A 23 14.55 15.78 14.97
N PHE A 24 14.10 16.53 13.97
CA PHE A 24 12.68 16.79 13.84
C PHE A 24 12.08 15.40 13.66
N ALA A 25 11.70 14.78 14.78
CA ALA A 25 10.75 13.71 14.77
C ALA A 25 9.54 14.33 14.11
N GLU A 26 9.34 14.03 12.82
CA GLU A 26 8.04 14.12 12.21
C GLU A 26 7.14 13.38 13.22
N GLU A 27 6.15 14.08 13.82
CA GLU A 27 5.16 13.47 14.71
C GLU A 27 4.30 12.52 13.88
N GLY A 28 4.93 11.52 13.31
CA GLY A 28 4.36 10.49 12.50
C GLY A 28 4.00 9.30 13.38
N ILE A 29 2.99 8.57 12.98
CA ILE A 29 2.58 7.31 13.58
C ILE A 29 3.79 6.37 13.64
N GLN A 30 4.03 5.72 14.79
CA GLN A 30 5.08 4.73 14.98
C GLN A 30 5.01 3.61 13.94
N SER A 31 6.15 3.07 13.53
CA SER A 31 6.22 2.11 12.42
C SER A 31 5.36 0.87 12.65
N GLN A 32 5.27 0.37 13.89
CA GLN A 32 4.38 -0.74 14.23
C GLN A 32 2.92 -0.37 14.06
N THR A 33 2.49 0.78 14.58
CA THR A 33 1.11 1.27 14.42
C THR A 33 0.76 1.46 12.94
N ARG A 34 1.70 1.91 12.12
CA ARG A 34 1.51 2.01 10.67
C ARG A 34 1.31 0.64 10.02
N GLN A 35 2.04 -0.38 10.45
CA GLN A 35 1.84 -1.77 9.99
C GLN A 35 0.49 -2.30 10.44
N ASP A 36 0.08 -2.03 11.68
CA ASP A 36 -1.21 -2.46 12.22
C ASP A 36 -2.38 -1.81 11.48
N LEU A 37 -2.29 -0.52 11.15
CA LEU A 37 -3.31 0.17 10.32
C LEU A 37 -3.40 -0.44 8.92
N LYS A 38 -2.27 -0.80 8.31
CA LYS A 38 -2.27 -1.50 7.01
C LYS A 38 -2.93 -2.86 7.10
N ALA A 39 -2.62 -3.64 8.14
CA ALA A 39 -3.24 -4.93 8.38
C ALA A 39 -4.74 -4.80 8.64
N ALA A 40 -5.15 -3.79 9.43
CA ALA A 40 -6.56 -3.49 9.66
C ALA A 40 -7.29 -3.19 8.34
N MET A 41 -6.76 -2.29 7.51
CA MET A 41 -7.36 -2.00 6.19
C MET A 41 -7.54 -3.26 5.34
N GLN A 42 -6.55 -4.15 5.30
CA GLN A 42 -6.63 -5.41 4.54
C GLN A 42 -7.72 -6.33 5.10
N ASN A 43 -7.81 -6.47 6.42
CA ASN A 43 -8.83 -7.30 7.08
C ASN A 43 -10.24 -6.75 6.83
N GLU A 44 -10.44 -5.45 6.98
CA GLU A 44 -11.75 -4.81 6.79
C GLU A 44 -12.21 -4.84 5.32
N THR A 45 -11.27 -4.72 4.37
CA THR A 45 -11.57 -4.90 2.95
C THR A 45 -12.07 -6.31 2.66
N LEU A 46 -11.35 -7.33 3.14
CA LEU A 46 -11.75 -8.72 2.94
C LEU A 46 -13.07 -9.03 3.63
N ALA A 47 -13.27 -8.55 4.87
CA ALA A 47 -14.52 -8.72 5.62
C ALA A 47 -15.70 -8.09 4.87
N THR A 48 -15.56 -6.85 4.40
CA THR A 48 -16.59 -6.14 3.64
C THR A 48 -17.02 -6.95 2.41
N LEU A 49 -16.08 -7.33 1.54
CA LEU A 49 -16.39 -8.05 0.31
C LEU A 49 -16.95 -9.46 0.58
N LYS A 50 -16.42 -10.15 1.57
CA LYS A 50 -16.90 -11.47 2.01
C LYS A 50 -18.35 -11.40 2.48
N TYR A 51 -18.68 -10.44 3.34
CA TYR A 51 -20.05 -10.30 3.85
C TYR A 51 -21.03 -9.84 2.78
N MET A 52 -20.61 -9.02 1.83
CA MET A 52 -21.42 -8.70 0.65
C MET A 52 -21.72 -9.95 -0.19
N ALA A 53 -20.74 -10.81 -0.44
CA ALA A 53 -20.95 -12.06 -1.18
C ALA A 53 -21.88 -13.01 -0.43
N PHE A 54 -21.74 -13.12 0.90
CA PHE A 54 -22.63 -13.94 1.74
C PHE A 54 -24.05 -13.40 1.75
N ALA A 55 -24.24 -12.07 1.78
CA ALA A 55 -25.54 -11.43 1.71
C ALA A 55 -26.24 -11.71 0.36
N GLN A 56 -25.51 -11.60 -0.74
CA GLN A 56 -26.03 -11.96 -2.06
C GLN A 56 -26.49 -13.41 -2.14
N HIS A 57 -25.71 -14.33 -1.59
CA HIS A 57 -26.09 -15.73 -1.52
C HIS A 57 -27.37 -15.92 -0.67
N ALA A 58 -27.42 -15.31 0.52
CA ALA A 58 -28.59 -15.40 1.40
C ALA A 58 -29.87 -14.86 0.72
N ARG A 59 -29.77 -13.77 -0.07
CA ARG A 59 -30.90 -13.27 -0.85
C ARG A 59 -31.37 -14.25 -1.92
N LYS A 60 -30.44 -14.87 -2.65
CA LYS A 60 -30.79 -15.91 -3.64
C LYS A 60 -31.53 -17.09 -3.01
N GLU A 61 -31.19 -17.43 -1.76
CA GLU A 61 -31.83 -18.49 -0.97
C GLU A 61 -33.13 -18.01 -0.25
N GLY A 62 -33.59 -16.78 -0.47
CA GLY A 62 -34.77 -16.23 0.20
C GLY A 62 -34.57 -15.91 1.68
N LYS A 63 -33.36 -15.94 2.20
CA LYS A 63 -33.01 -15.70 3.63
C LYS A 63 -32.81 -14.19 3.87
N VAL A 64 -33.90 -13.40 3.67
CA VAL A 64 -33.81 -11.94 3.67
C VAL A 64 -33.23 -11.37 4.94
N ALA A 65 -33.71 -11.80 6.12
CA ALA A 65 -33.22 -11.28 7.40
C ALA A 65 -31.72 -11.54 7.63
N LEU A 66 -31.20 -12.69 7.18
CA LEU A 66 -29.78 -12.99 7.22
C LEU A 66 -28.98 -12.07 6.28
N ALA A 67 -29.51 -11.85 5.07
CA ALA A 67 -28.89 -10.95 4.10
C ALA A 67 -28.77 -9.52 4.64
N GLU A 68 -29.81 -9.00 5.30
CA GLU A 68 -29.82 -7.67 5.89
C GLU A 68 -28.76 -7.51 7.00
N ILE A 69 -28.63 -8.51 7.88
CA ILE A 69 -27.58 -8.54 8.92
C ILE A 69 -26.19 -8.48 8.27
N LEU A 70 -25.94 -9.30 7.24
CA LEU A 70 -24.66 -9.35 6.55
C LEU A 70 -24.35 -8.04 5.82
N GLU A 71 -25.32 -7.41 5.18
CA GLU A 71 -25.18 -6.11 4.53
C GLU A 71 -24.87 -4.99 5.54
N GLN A 72 -25.52 -4.99 6.70
CA GLN A 72 -25.24 -4.03 7.76
C GLN A 72 -23.84 -4.23 8.34
N THR A 73 -23.42 -5.48 8.54
CA THR A 73 -22.06 -5.80 8.96
C THR A 73 -21.05 -5.31 7.92
N ALA A 74 -21.25 -5.62 6.63
CA ALA A 74 -20.37 -5.14 5.55
C ALA A 74 -20.20 -3.60 5.55
N LYS A 75 -21.29 -2.85 5.78
CA LYS A 75 -21.23 -1.38 5.94
C LYS A 75 -20.41 -0.94 7.14
N SER A 76 -20.47 -1.68 8.25
CA SER A 76 -19.66 -1.39 9.44
C SER A 76 -18.16 -1.61 9.15
N GLU A 77 -17.81 -2.73 8.49
CA GLU A 77 -16.43 -3.00 8.12
C GLU A 77 -15.87 -1.98 7.12
N GLN A 78 -16.70 -1.54 6.16
CA GLN A 78 -16.33 -0.46 5.25
C GLN A 78 -16.01 0.86 6.00
N ARG A 79 -16.76 1.17 7.07
CA ARG A 79 -16.49 2.33 7.92
C ARG A 79 -15.19 2.17 8.69
N HIS A 80 -14.91 0.98 9.25
CA HIS A 80 -13.65 0.68 9.93
C HIS A 80 -12.46 0.83 8.98
N PHE A 81 -12.57 0.32 7.74
CA PHE A 81 -11.58 0.57 6.70
C PHE A 81 -11.33 2.07 6.49
N GLY A 82 -12.39 2.87 6.35
CA GLY A 82 -12.26 4.31 6.13
C GLY A 82 -11.58 5.03 7.30
N GLU A 83 -11.85 4.63 8.53
CA GLU A 83 -11.20 5.17 9.73
C GLU A 83 -9.69 4.81 9.75
N ALA A 84 -9.34 3.55 9.48
CA ALA A 84 -7.95 3.10 9.41
C ALA A 84 -7.21 3.78 8.25
N ALA A 85 -7.83 3.88 7.08
CA ALA A 85 -7.28 4.53 5.89
C ALA A 85 -6.99 6.02 6.13
N ARG A 86 -7.88 6.73 6.81
CA ARG A 86 -7.69 8.13 7.19
C ARG A 86 -6.51 8.29 8.15
N MET A 87 -6.41 7.44 9.18
CA MET A 87 -5.28 7.47 10.13
C MET A 87 -3.96 7.07 9.48
N TYR A 88 -3.99 6.18 8.51
CA TYR A 88 -2.81 5.75 7.75
C TYR A 88 -2.32 6.84 6.78
N GLY A 89 -3.19 7.75 6.35
CA GLY A 89 -2.93 8.70 5.28
C GLY A 89 -2.95 8.03 3.90
N LEU A 90 -3.89 7.09 3.69
CA LEU A 90 -4.00 6.32 2.43
C LEU A 90 -4.33 7.22 1.25
N VAL A 91 -5.25 8.18 1.46
CA VAL A 91 -5.67 9.14 0.44
C VAL A 91 -4.87 10.43 0.63
N SER A 92 -4.26 10.88 -0.43
CA SER A 92 -3.40 12.05 -0.51
C SER A 92 -3.84 12.93 -1.68
N GLU A 93 -2.97 13.78 -2.20
CA GLU A 93 -3.25 14.56 -3.40
C GLU A 93 -3.38 13.66 -4.64
N ASP A 94 -4.20 14.07 -5.60
CA ASP A 94 -4.58 13.26 -6.77
C ASP A 94 -3.38 12.69 -7.53
N TRP A 95 -2.32 13.46 -7.69
CA TRP A 95 -1.13 12.99 -8.38
C TRP A 95 -0.38 11.89 -7.62
N HIS A 96 -0.36 11.94 -6.28
CA HIS A 96 0.18 10.87 -5.44
C HIS A 96 -0.67 9.60 -5.52
N ASN A 97 -2.00 9.77 -5.42
CA ASN A 97 -2.94 8.66 -5.52
C ASN A 97 -2.80 7.96 -6.87
N LEU A 98 -2.69 8.75 -7.95
CA LEU A 98 -2.56 8.24 -9.31
C LEU A 98 -1.19 7.56 -9.53
N ALA A 99 -0.10 8.12 -9.00
CA ALA A 99 1.21 7.49 -9.05
C ALA A 99 1.22 6.15 -8.30
N ASN A 100 0.57 6.08 -7.13
CA ASN A 100 0.43 4.85 -6.36
C ASN A 100 -0.38 3.79 -7.11
N ALA A 101 -1.49 4.19 -7.74
CA ALA A 101 -2.30 3.29 -8.58
C ALA A 101 -1.46 2.73 -9.75
N ILE A 102 -0.74 3.57 -10.50
CA ILE A 102 0.10 3.13 -11.62
C ILE A 102 1.14 2.09 -11.18
N VAL A 103 1.78 2.30 -10.03
CA VAL A 103 2.78 1.36 -9.49
C VAL A 103 2.12 0.06 -9.03
N GLY A 104 0.95 0.15 -8.39
CA GLY A 104 0.18 -1.01 -7.96
C GLY A 104 -0.21 -1.90 -9.14
N GLU A 105 -0.91 -1.35 -10.12
CA GLU A 105 -1.33 -2.10 -11.32
C GLU A 105 -0.14 -2.70 -12.08
N TYR A 106 0.98 -1.95 -12.17
CA TYR A 106 2.20 -2.50 -12.79
C TYR A 106 2.71 -3.74 -12.06
N ALA A 107 2.76 -3.72 -10.73
CA ALA A 107 3.20 -4.85 -9.93
C ALA A 107 2.22 -6.04 -10.07
N GLU A 108 0.92 -5.77 -10.14
CA GLU A 108 -0.10 -6.79 -10.27
C GLU A 108 -0.03 -7.53 -11.59
N PHE A 109 -0.02 -6.84 -12.73
CA PHE A 109 0.02 -7.53 -14.01
C PHE A 109 1.40 -8.11 -14.34
N ASN A 110 2.49 -7.41 -13.97
CA ASN A 110 3.83 -7.80 -14.39
C ASN A 110 4.46 -8.87 -13.48
N GLN A 111 4.00 -8.98 -12.23
CA GLN A 111 4.58 -9.90 -11.26
C GLN A 111 3.52 -10.77 -10.58
N THR A 112 2.56 -10.17 -9.90
CA THR A 112 1.68 -10.88 -8.96
C THR A 112 0.84 -11.94 -9.68
N TYR A 113 -0.03 -11.53 -10.58
CA TYR A 113 -0.95 -12.44 -11.28
C TYR A 113 -0.23 -13.29 -12.32
N THR A 114 0.83 -12.82 -12.96
CA THR A 114 1.66 -13.61 -13.86
C THR A 114 2.28 -14.80 -13.12
N GLN A 115 2.91 -14.57 -11.96
CA GLN A 115 3.49 -15.65 -11.16
C GLN A 115 2.43 -16.58 -10.54
N MET A 116 1.27 -16.04 -10.17
CA MET A 116 0.14 -16.87 -9.70
C MET A 116 -0.35 -17.80 -10.81
N ALA A 117 -0.47 -17.30 -12.03
CA ALA A 117 -0.86 -18.11 -13.19
C ALA A 117 0.13 -19.23 -13.48
N GLU A 118 1.44 -18.93 -13.44
CA GLU A 118 2.50 -19.94 -13.65
C GLU A 118 2.47 -21.04 -12.57
N ARG A 119 2.29 -20.65 -11.29
CA ARG A 119 2.16 -21.64 -10.20
C ARG A 119 0.93 -22.50 -10.34
N ALA A 120 -0.22 -21.91 -10.68
CA ALA A 120 -1.46 -22.66 -10.89
C ALA A 120 -1.34 -23.60 -12.10
N GLU A 121 -0.72 -23.17 -13.19
CA GLU A 121 -0.45 -24.04 -14.35
C GLU A 121 0.44 -25.22 -13.98
N THR A 122 1.51 -24.98 -13.22
CA THR A 122 2.42 -26.02 -12.74
C THR A 122 1.74 -27.02 -11.81
N ALA A 123 0.78 -26.55 -10.99
CA ALA A 123 -0.03 -27.40 -10.12
C ALA A 123 -1.11 -28.21 -10.87
N GLY A 124 -1.38 -27.88 -12.13
CA GLY A 124 -2.43 -28.51 -12.93
C GLY A 124 -3.80 -27.81 -12.81
N ASP A 125 -3.90 -26.71 -12.08
CA ASP A 125 -5.14 -25.93 -11.85
C ASP A 125 -5.41 -24.98 -13.03
N LYS A 126 -5.63 -25.53 -14.22
CA LYS A 126 -5.67 -24.79 -15.50
C LYS A 126 -6.73 -23.68 -15.54
N ASP A 127 -7.91 -23.90 -14.96
CA ASP A 127 -8.96 -22.89 -14.92
C ASP A 127 -8.59 -21.70 -14.03
N VAL A 128 -7.92 -21.97 -12.91
CA VAL A 128 -7.37 -20.94 -12.01
C VAL A 128 -6.26 -20.16 -12.72
N ALA A 129 -5.33 -20.86 -13.40
CA ALA A 129 -4.27 -20.25 -14.18
C ALA A 129 -4.82 -19.34 -15.28
N LYS A 130 -5.88 -19.77 -15.97
CA LYS A 130 -6.57 -18.96 -16.97
C LYS A 130 -7.14 -17.69 -16.33
N THR A 131 -7.86 -17.82 -15.21
CA THR A 131 -8.43 -16.66 -14.49
C THR A 131 -7.34 -15.66 -14.09
N PHE A 132 -6.21 -16.11 -13.54
CA PHE A 132 -5.12 -15.20 -13.19
C PHE A 132 -4.51 -14.47 -14.41
N ARG A 133 -4.45 -15.11 -15.58
CA ARG A 133 -4.01 -14.43 -16.82
C ARG A 133 -5.02 -13.38 -17.29
N GLU A 134 -6.32 -13.66 -17.16
CA GLU A 134 -7.38 -12.71 -17.48
C GLU A 134 -7.29 -11.49 -16.56
N ILE A 135 -7.14 -11.67 -15.25
CA ILE A 135 -6.92 -10.58 -14.30
C ILE A 135 -5.66 -9.79 -14.68
N ALA A 136 -4.52 -10.46 -14.93
CA ALA A 136 -3.30 -9.76 -15.34
C ALA A 136 -3.50 -8.88 -16.60
N ALA A 137 -4.33 -9.32 -17.54
CA ALA A 137 -4.64 -8.53 -18.73
C ALA A 137 -5.52 -7.31 -18.41
N GLU A 138 -6.44 -7.42 -17.46
CA GLU A 138 -7.26 -6.31 -16.96
C GLU A 138 -6.39 -5.28 -16.21
N GLU A 139 -5.49 -5.73 -15.33
CA GLU A 139 -4.59 -4.84 -14.58
C GLU A 139 -3.61 -4.11 -15.52
N ALA A 140 -3.16 -4.76 -16.58
CA ALA A 140 -2.37 -4.10 -17.63
C ALA A 140 -3.16 -2.97 -18.31
N LYS A 141 -4.46 -3.14 -18.49
CA LYS A 141 -5.34 -2.09 -19.03
C LYS A 141 -5.52 -0.96 -18.01
N HIS A 142 -5.80 -1.26 -16.75
CA HIS A 142 -5.90 -0.25 -15.68
C HIS A 142 -4.62 0.59 -15.61
N HIS A 143 -3.45 -0.03 -15.65
CA HIS A 143 -2.17 0.67 -15.72
C HIS A 143 -2.10 1.67 -16.87
N GLN A 144 -2.54 1.30 -18.09
CA GLN A 144 -2.54 2.21 -19.23
C GLN A 144 -3.57 3.34 -19.07
N ASP A 145 -4.74 3.04 -18.52
CA ASP A 145 -5.79 4.04 -18.28
C ASP A 145 -5.32 5.10 -17.26
N PHE A 146 -4.68 4.69 -16.16
CA PHE A 146 -4.10 5.61 -15.19
C PHE A 146 -2.95 6.45 -15.77
N LYS A 147 -2.07 5.86 -16.59
CA LYS A 147 -1.04 6.63 -17.31
C LYS A 147 -1.64 7.65 -18.28
N ALA A 148 -2.71 7.31 -18.95
CA ALA A 148 -3.42 8.24 -19.83
C ALA A 148 -4.07 9.38 -19.03
N ALA A 149 -4.58 9.11 -17.82
CA ALA A 149 -5.13 10.11 -16.92
C ALA A 149 -4.09 11.14 -16.50
N VAL A 150 -2.85 10.72 -16.18
CA VAL A 150 -1.75 11.66 -15.89
C VAL A 150 -1.54 12.65 -17.03
N SER A 151 -1.51 12.16 -18.26
CA SER A 151 -1.28 13.00 -19.44
C SER A 151 -2.40 14.01 -19.68
N LYS A 152 -3.62 13.72 -19.22
CA LYS A 152 -4.77 14.64 -19.31
C LYS A 152 -4.75 15.68 -18.18
N SER A 153 -4.39 15.27 -16.96
CA SER A 153 -4.33 16.13 -15.78
C SER A 153 -3.21 17.19 -15.83
N LEU A 154 -2.19 16.97 -16.66
CA LEU A 154 -1.07 17.89 -16.85
C LEU A 154 -1.29 18.91 -17.99
N LYS A 155 -2.42 18.83 -18.71
CA LYS A 155 -2.76 19.87 -19.70
C LYS A 155 -3.40 21.04 -18.96
N PRO A 156 -2.87 22.27 -19.07
CA PRO A 156 -3.57 23.45 -18.59
C PRO A 156 -4.90 23.59 -19.35
N ASP A 157 -5.97 23.97 -18.64
CA ASP A 157 -7.27 24.34 -19.19
C ASP A 157 -7.15 25.55 -20.15
#